data_2cb973ff0f2c33fbdb750ad7fde40e09
#
_entry.id   2cb973ff0f2c33fbdb750ad7fde40e09
#
_cell.length_a   1.000
_cell.length_b   1.000
_cell.length_c   1.000
_cell.angle_alpha   90.00
_cell.angle_beta   90.00
_cell.angle_gamma   90.00
#
_symmetry.space_group_name_H-M   'P 1'
#
loop_
_entity.id
_entity.type
_entity.pdbx_description
1 polymer ?
#
loop_
_entity_poly.entity_id
_entity_poly.type
_entity_poly.pdbx_seq_one_letter_code
_entity_poly.pdbx_strand_id
1 'polypeptide(L)'
;GYGRLGTIGDALGIELCEPLTFKGRMGTGSPGGRDPYADPALRLGGQEWRKYRYTYRLWGRLLYNPDADPETWRRFLRAQYGAAANAVEQALGAASRVLPLITVVHGLSGSNNAYWPEIYTDMPIVEGPHAEHFRRDTDGPPTFTGASSFDPSMFYRIDDYADDVVAGRRDGRYGADVVAGWFETLADTAERDLALARTQVADPSDPEFRRLEIDVTVQAGLGRFFAGKYRAGLAYALYLRTKDRAYLQEAVSAYERARAAWAGIVEVTEPVYRANLTFGTGLTGHGHW
;
A
#
# COMPACT_ATOMS: atom_id res chain seq x y z
N GLY A 1 17.50 -6.88 5.22
CA GLY A 1 16.12 -7.30 5.40
C GLY A 1 15.97 -8.50 6.32
N TYR A 2 14.92 -9.28 6.12
CA TYR A 2 14.47 -10.37 7.00
C TYR A 2 15.54 -11.40 7.36
N GLY A 3 16.43 -11.77 6.42
CA GLY A 3 17.52 -12.71 6.72
C GLY A 3 18.49 -12.20 7.78
N ARG A 4 18.81 -10.89 7.75
CA ARG A 4 19.65 -10.28 8.78
C ARG A 4 18.92 -10.11 10.12
N LEU A 5 17.62 -9.80 10.08
CA LEU A 5 16.80 -9.75 11.30
C LEU A 5 16.72 -11.14 11.98
N GLY A 6 16.58 -12.20 11.20
CA GLY A 6 16.64 -13.56 11.72
C GLY A 6 17.94 -13.87 12.46
N THR A 7 19.08 -13.45 11.90
CA THR A 7 20.39 -13.64 12.54
C THR A 7 20.52 -12.84 13.84
N ILE A 8 20.02 -11.59 13.87
CA ILE A 8 20.03 -10.75 15.08
C ILE A 8 19.13 -11.33 16.18
N GLY A 9 17.94 -11.83 15.79
CA GLY A 9 16.95 -12.40 16.70
C GLY A 9 17.14 -13.88 17.02
N ASP A 10 18.22 -14.51 16.55
CA ASP A 10 18.48 -15.94 16.70
C ASP A 10 17.30 -16.82 16.23
N ALA A 11 16.60 -16.40 15.18
CA ALA A 11 15.47 -17.11 14.62
C ALA A 11 15.93 -18.31 13.77
N LEU A 12 15.30 -19.45 13.97
CA LEU A 12 15.59 -20.68 13.21
C LEU A 12 14.98 -20.66 11.81
N GLY A 13 14.03 -19.78 11.54
CA GLY A 13 13.38 -19.68 10.24
C GLY A 13 12.35 -18.55 10.19
N ILE A 14 11.78 -18.37 9.01
CA ILE A 14 10.70 -17.41 8.74
C ILE A 14 9.59 -18.14 8.02
N GLU A 15 8.37 -17.99 8.52
CA GLU A 15 7.16 -18.37 7.80
C GLU A 15 6.62 -17.16 7.04
N LEU A 16 6.39 -17.34 5.74
CA LEU A 16 5.80 -16.31 4.88
C LEU A 16 4.40 -16.76 4.48
N CYS A 17 3.39 -16.04 4.98
CA CYS A 17 2.03 -16.21 4.50
C CYS A 17 1.92 -15.64 3.09
N GLU A 18 1.69 -16.51 2.14
CA GLU A 18 1.64 -16.11 0.75
C GLU A 18 0.36 -15.32 0.41
N PRO A 19 0.44 -14.37 -0.56
CA PRO A 19 -0.70 -13.52 -0.90
C PRO A 19 -1.78 -14.20 -1.77
N LEU A 20 -1.68 -15.50 -2.04
CA LEU A 20 -2.71 -16.25 -2.76
C LEU A 20 -4.04 -16.33 -2.01
N THR A 21 -4.03 -15.93 -0.74
CA THR A 21 -5.24 -15.77 0.07
C THR A 21 -6.22 -14.73 -0.46
N PHE A 22 -5.84 -13.91 -1.43
CA PHE A 22 -6.79 -12.98 -2.08
C PHE A 22 -8.00 -13.71 -2.68
N LYS A 23 -7.88 -14.99 -2.98
CA LYS A 23 -9.01 -15.83 -3.37
C LYS A 23 -9.96 -16.18 -2.22
N GLY A 24 -9.53 -15.98 -0.98
CA GLY A 24 -10.29 -16.27 0.23
C GLY A 24 -10.74 -17.74 0.32
N ARG A 25 -11.32 -18.12 1.45
CA ARG A 25 -11.92 -19.45 1.64
C ARG A 25 -13.23 -19.61 0.88
N MET A 26 -13.99 -18.53 0.77
CA MET A 26 -15.31 -18.52 0.13
C MET A 26 -15.24 -18.32 -1.39
N GLY A 27 -14.06 -18.04 -1.93
CA GLY A 27 -13.89 -17.76 -3.35
C GLY A 27 -14.29 -16.33 -3.74
N THR A 28 -14.75 -16.16 -4.97
CA THR A 28 -15.11 -14.85 -5.54
C THR A 28 -16.56 -14.43 -5.28
N GLY A 29 -17.32 -15.21 -4.52
CA GLY A 29 -18.77 -15.01 -4.38
C GLY A 29 -19.58 -15.41 -5.62
N SER A 30 -18.94 -15.71 -6.74
CA SER A 30 -19.60 -16.14 -7.97
C SER A 30 -19.58 -17.67 -8.09
N PRO A 31 -20.67 -18.31 -8.57
CA PRO A 31 -20.69 -19.75 -8.79
C PRO A 31 -19.56 -20.22 -9.70
N GLY A 32 -18.84 -21.26 -9.30
CA GLY A 32 -17.87 -21.98 -10.13
C GLY A 32 -16.47 -21.37 -10.23
N GLY A 33 -16.15 -20.26 -9.55
CA GLY A 33 -14.81 -19.68 -9.73
C GLY A 33 -14.24 -18.93 -8.53
N ARG A 34 -12.95 -19.14 -8.27
CA ARG A 34 -12.16 -18.36 -7.30
C ARG A 34 -11.27 -17.32 -7.98
N ASP A 35 -11.31 -17.22 -9.29
CA ASP A 35 -10.50 -16.27 -10.05
C ASP A 35 -11.07 -14.86 -9.91
N PRO A 36 -10.32 -13.88 -9.41
CA PRO A 36 -10.79 -12.51 -9.20
C PRO A 36 -10.92 -11.72 -10.50
N TYR A 37 -10.25 -12.17 -11.58
CA TYR A 37 -10.23 -11.43 -12.83
C TYR A 37 -11.54 -11.58 -13.63
N ALA A 38 -12.19 -10.43 -13.90
CA ALA A 38 -13.27 -10.35 -14.86
C ALA A 38 -12.74 -10.57 -16.29
N ASP A 39 -11.58 -9.93 -16.61
CA ASP A 39 -10.89 -10.10 -17.89
C ASP A 39 -10.33 -11.53 -18.05
N PRO A 40 -10.85 -12.34 -19.01
CA PRO A 40 -10.38 -13.70 -19.23
C PRO A 40 -8.88 -13.80 -19.56
N ALA A 41 -8.30 -12.77 -20.21
CA ALA A 41 -6.90 -12.75 -20.61
C ALA A 41 -5.96 -12.72 -19.39
N LEU A 42 -6.42 -12.19 -18.26
CA LEU A 42 -5.63 -12.08 -17.03
C LEU A 42 -5.74 -13.32 -16.13
N ARG A 43 -6.66 -14.25 -16.42
CA ARG A 43 -6.88 -15.44 -15.59
C ARG A 43 -5.69 -16.39 -15.62
N LEU A 44 -5.38 -16.98 -14.48
CA LEU A 44 -4.23 -17.87 -14.30
C LEU A 44 -4.61 -19.36 -14.26
N GLY A 45 -5.91 -19.68 -14.31
CA GLY A 45 -6.40 -21.04 -14.48
C GLY A 45 -5.93 -22.05 -13.43
N GLY A 46 -5.83 -21.66 -12.16
CA GLY A 46 -5.32 -22.49 -11.08
C GLY A 46 -3.80 -22.38 -10.84
N GLN A 47 -3.11 -21.54 -11.62
CA GLN A 47 -1.66 -21.29 -11.49
C GLN A 47 -1.36 -19.89 -10.92
N GLU A 48 -2.09 -19.48 -9.90
CA GLU A 48 -2.01 -18.14 -9.33
C GLU A 48 -0.64 -17.79 -8.76
N TRP A 49 0.11 -18.78 -8.34
CA TRP A 49 1.50 -18.64 -7.93
C TRP A 49 2.38 -17.99 -9.02
N ARG A 50 2.00 -18.07 -10.29
CA ARG A 50 2.72 -17.42 -11.39
C ARG A 50 2.80 -15.91 -11.23
N LYS A 51 1.75 -15.28 -10.69
CA LYS A 51 1.72 -13.84 -10.42
C LYS A 51 2.86 -13.41 -9.49
N TYR A 52 3.25 -14.27 -8.57
CA TYR A 52 4.23 -13.97 -7.52
C TYR A 52 5.60 -14.61 -7.73
N ARG A 53 5.89 -15.13 -8.95
CA ARG A 53 7.15 -15.82 -9.24
C ARG A 53 8.39 -14.99 -8.93
N TYR A 54 8.37 -13.69 -9.23
CA TYR A 54 9.48 -12.81 -8.90
C TYR A 54 9.66 -12.67 -7.39
N THR A 55 8.60 -12.43 -6.67
CA THR A 55 8.60 -12.33 -5.19
C THR A 55 9.17 -13.59 -4.54
N TYR A 56 8.72 -14.78 -4.95
CA TYR A 56 9.24 -16.03 -4.41
C TYR A 56 10.72 -16.25 -4.72
N ARG A 57 11.16 -15.86 -5.92
CA ARG A 57 12.59 -15.94 -6.28
C ARG A 57 13.43 -14.99 -5.45
N LEU A 58 12.99 -13.76 -5.30
CA LEU A 58 13.68 -12.74 -4.52
C LEU A 58 13.76 -13.15 -3.04
N TRP A 59 12.64 -13.53 -2.45
CA TRP A 59 12.59 -13.98 -1.05
C TRP A 59 13.42 -15.22 -0.83
N GLY A 60 13.25 -16.26 -1.64
CA GLY A 60 14.00 -17.50 -1.50
C GLY A 60 15.52 -17.29 -1.57
N ARG A 61 15.99 -16.36 -2.41
CA ARG A 61 17.42 -16.04 -2.51
C ARG A 61 17.91 -15.23 -1.32
N LEU A 62 17.22 -14.18 -0.95
CA LEU A 62 17.64 -13.27 0.11
C LEU A 62 17.46 -13.84 1.52
N LEU A 63 16.52 -14.76 1.72
CA LEU A 63 16.37 -15.48 2.97
C LEU A 63 17.48 -16.52 3.15
N TYR A 64 17.88 -17.21 2.06
CA TYR A 64 18.98 -18.16 2.08
C TYR A 64 20.34 -17.47 2.21
N ASN A 65 20.56 -16.39 1.45
CA ASN A 65 21.78 -15.59 1.50
C ASN A 65 21.41 -14.10 1.36
N PRO A 66 21.44 -13.31 2.45
CA PRO A 66 21.14 -11.88 2.41
C PRO A 66 22.06 -11.05 1.49
N ASP A 67 23.24 -11.55 1.19
CA ASP A 67 24.27 -10.94 0.35
C ASP A 67 24.33 -11.59 -1.05
N ALA A 68 23.26 -12.31 -1.46
CA ALA A 68 23.18 -12.93 -2.78
C ALA A 68 23.32 -11.90 -3.89
N ASP A 69 24.09 -12.27 -4.93
CA ASP A 69 24.25 -11.42 -6.12
C ASP A 69 22.87 -11.15 -6.75
N PRO A 70 22.51 -9.87 -6.98
CA PRO A 70 21.29 -9.48 -7.68
C PRO A 70 21.09 -10.15 -9.04
N GLU A 71 22.14 -10.58 -9.69
CA GLU A 71 22.06 -11.34 -10.94
C GLU A 71 21.23 -12.61 -10.82
N THR A 72 21.15 -13.21 -9.64
CA THR A 72 20.38 -14.43 -9.37
C THR A 72 18.88 -14.28 -9.63
N TRP A 73 18.32 -13.07 -9.49
CA TRP A 73 16.91 -12.76 -9.81
C TRP A 73 16.76 -11.85 -11.04
N ARG A 74 17.73 -10.98 -11.35
CA ARG A 74 17.68 -10.09 -12.51
C ARG A 74 17.68 -10.84 -13.84
N ARG A 75 18.39 -11.97 -13.92
CA ARG A 75 18.33 -12.84 -15.11
C ARG A 75 16.92 -13.35 -15.39
N PHE A 76 16.11 -13.60 -14.33
CA PHE A 76 14.71 -13.96 -14.52
C PHE A 76 13.90 -12.80 -15.09
N LEU A 77 14.07 -11.59 -14.56
CA LEU A 77 13.40 -10.40 -15.10
C LEU A 77 13.76 -10.15 -16.55
N ARG A 78 15.03 -10.29 -16.91
CA ARG A 78 15.46 -10.14 -18.32
C ARG A 78 14.88 -11.23 -19.22
N ALA A 79 14.78 -12.45 -18.76
CA ALA A 79 14.15 -13.53 -19.52
C ALA A 79 12.66 -13.29 -19.74
N GLN A 80 11.98 -12.59 -18.80
CA GLN A 80 10.54 -12.35 -18.87
C GLN A 80 10.19 -11.03 -19.56
N TYR A 81 10.94 -9.97 -19.31
CA TYR A 81 10.62 -8.59 -19.75
C TYR A 81 11.65 -7.98 -20.70
N GLY A 82 12.72 -8.73 -21.06
CA GLY A 82 13.73 -8.26 -21.99
C GLY A 82 14.38 -6.94 -21.56
N ALA A 83 14.34 -5.94 -22.44
CA ALA A 83 14.90 -4.60 -22.19
C ALA A 83 14.20 -3.88 -21.04
N ALA A 84 12.93 -4.15 -20.78
CA ALA A 84 12.15 -3.54 -19.71
C ALA A 84 12.54 -4.02 -18.30
N ALA A 85 13.35 -5.06 -18.16
CA ALA A 85 13.62 -5.74 -16.89
C ALA A 85 14.07 -4.81 -15.76
N ASN A 86 14.94 -3.84 -16.05
CA ASN A 86 15.44 -2.90 -15.05
C ASN A 86 14.36 -1.93 -14.59
N ALA A 87 13.60 -1.38 -15.53
CA ALA A 87 12.48 -0.48 -15.21
C ALA A 87 11.38 -1.21 -14.41
N VAL A 88 11.08 -2.48 -14.77
CA VAL A 88 10.17 -3.33 -14.00
C VAL A 88 10.67 -3.55 -12.57
N GLU A 89 11.96 -3.84 -12.37
CA GLU A 89 12.53 -4.02 -11.04
C GLU A 89 12.39 -2.75 -10.19
N GLN A 90 12.66 -1.58 -10.76
CA GLN A 90 12.54 -0.30 -10.05
C GLN A 90 11.07 0.03 -9.71
N ALA A 91 10.16 -0.14 -10.66
CA ALA A 91 8.74 0.09 -10.44
C ALA A 91 8.18 -0.80 -9.32
N LEU A 92 8.46 -2.09 -9.35
CA LEU A 92 8.07 -3.04 -8.28
C LEU A 92 8.73 -2.69 -6.95
N GLY A 93 10.02 -2.32 -6.97
CA GLY A 93 10.78 -1.96 -5.77
C GLY A 93 10.21 -0.73 -5.06
N ALA A 94 9.71 0.26 -5.80
CA ALA A 94 9.04 1.43 -5.24
C ALA A 94 7.62 1.09 -4.77
N ALA A 95 6.81 0.50 -5.63
CA ALA A 95 5.42 0.15 -5.36
C ALA A 95 5.26 -0.74 -4.12
N SER A 96 6.12 -1.75 -3.96
CA SER A 96 6.08 -2.71 -2.85
C SER A 96 6.37 -2.11 -1.47
N ARG A 97 6.82 -0.86 -1.39
CA ARG A 97 7.10 -0.17 -0.12
C ARG A 97 5.91 0.63 0.41
N VAL A 98 4.89 0.88 -0.39
CA VAL A 98 3.73 1.70 0.01
C VAL A 98 2.98 1.10 1.18
N LEU A 99 2.54 -0.17 1.08
CA LEU A 99 1.81 -0.83 2.16
C LEU A 99 2.67 -1.05 3.42
N PRO A 100 3.92 -1.52 3.35
CA PRO A 100 4.77 -1.58 4.52
C PRO A 100 4.98 -0.21 5.18
N LEU A 101 5.10 0.86 4.42
CA LEU A 101 5.25 2.19 4.98
C LEU A 101 4.01 2.61 5.78
N ILE A 102 2.80 2.51 5.21
CA ILE A 102 1.59 2.91 5.93
C ILE A 102 1.40 2.09 7.21
N THR A 103 1.68 0.80 7.19
CA THR A 103 1.53 -0.05 8.38
C THR A 103 2.53 0.25 9.49
N VAL A 104 3.67 0.85 9.18
CA VAL A 104 4.66 1.27 10.19
C VAL A 104 4.35 2.66 10.73
N VAL A 105 4.04 3.63 9.86
CA VAL A 105 3.87 5.03 10.26
C VAL A 105 2.49 5.34 10.85
N HIS A 106 1.52 4.44 10.66
CA HIS A 106 0.14 4.61 11.11
C HIS A 106 -0.38 3.29 11.68
N GLY A 107 -0.02 3.00 12.93
CA GLY A 107 -0.45 1.81 13.64
C GLY A 107 -1.79 2.03 14.32
N LEU A 108 -2.88 1.49 13.77
CA LEU A 108 -4.21 1.65 14.33
C LEU A 108 -4.34 0.93 15.68
N SER A 109 -3.86 -0.31 15.75
CA SER A 109 -3.78 -1.09 16.99
C SER A 109 -2.74 -2.21 16.86
N GLY A 110 -2.29 -2.75 18.00
CA GLY A 110 -1.43 -3.94 18.04
C GLY A 110 -2.16 -5.25 17.70
N SER A 111 -3.45 -5.18 17.38
CA SER A 111 -4.27 -6.31 16.96
C SER A 111 -4.26 -6.49 15.43
N ASN A 112 -5.08 -7.40 14.93
CA ASN A 112 -5.16 -7.78 13.51
C ASN A 112 -5.40 -6.63 12.51
N ASN A 113 -5.83 -5.48 12.98
CA ASN A 113 -6.15 -4.33 12.11
C ASN A 113 -4.95 -3.79 11.32
N ALA A 114 -3.73 -4.07 11.77
CA ALA A 114 -2.52 -3.70 11.04
C ALA A 114 -2.36 -4.43 9.69
N TYR A 115 -3.06 -5.54 9.49
CA TYR A 115 -3.02 -6.31 8.24
C TYR A 115 -4.00 -5.83 7.17
N TRP A 116 -4.88 -4.87 7.49
CA TRP A 116 -5.96 -4.43 6.62
C TRP A 116 -5.75 -2.98 6.19
N PRO A 117 -5.02 -2.72 5.10
CA PRO A 117 -4.77 -1.36 4.61
C PRO A 117 -6.05 -0.56 4.33
N GLU A 118 -7.15 -1.23 3.99
CA GLU A 118 -8.46 -0.62 3.79
C GLU A 118 -8.99 0.09 5.03
N ILE A 119 -8.62 -0.32 6.24
CA ILE A 119 -8.98 0.40 7.46
C ILE A 119 -8.33 1.79 7.48
N TYR A 120 -7.09 1.90 7.01
CA TYR A 120 -6.41 3.19 6.91
C TYR A 120 -7.03 4.07 5.82
N THR A 121 -7.54 3.48 4.75
CA THR A 121 -8.21 4.23 3.69
C THR A 121 -9.53 4.80 4.16
N ASP A 122 -10.32 4.02 4.90
CA ASP A 122 -11.66 4.41 5.36
C ASP A 122 -11.65 5.28 6.62
N MET A 123 -10.58 5.26 7.43
CA MET A 123 -10.51 6.01 8.68
C MET A 123 -10.65 7.52 8.46
N PRO A 124 -11.64 8.20 9.10
CA PRO A 124 -11.91 9.61 8.87
C PRO A 124 -10.84 10.52 9.47
N ILE A 125 -10.64 11.69 8.87
CA ILE A 125 -9.80 12.76 9.44
C ILE A 125 -10.60 13.58 10.45
N VAL A 126 -11.90 13.77 10.21
CA VAL A 126 -12.80 14.63 10.99
C VAL A 126 -13.61 13.77 11.95
N GLU A 127 -13.74 14.23 13.18
CA GLU A 127 -14.64 13.62 14.17
C GLU A 127 -16.11 13.70 13.70
N GLY A 128 -16.89 12.68 14.08
CA GLY A 128 -18.31 12.59 13.72
C GLY A 128 -18.84 11.16 13.85
N PRO A 129 -20.07 10.90 13.42
CA PRO A 129 -20.70 9.58 13.54
C PRO A 129 -19.89 8.46 12.88
N HIS A 130 -19.22 8.76 11.78
CA HIS A 130 -18.37 7.79 11.09
C HIS A 130 -17.10 7.46 11.89
N ALA A 131 -16.51 8.42 12.60
CA ALA A 131 -15.36 8.20 13.47
C ALA A 131 -15.71 7.30 14.67
N GLU A 132 -16.94 7.35 15.18
CA GLU A 132 -17.39 6.51 16.29
C GLU A 132 -17.43 5.02 15.94
N HIS A 133 -17.56 4.67 14.65
CA HIS A 133 -17.47 3.28 14.20
C HIS A 133 -16.08 2.69 14.54
N PHE A 134 -15.01 3.42 14.26
CA PHE A 134 -13.64 2.98 14.55
C PHE A 134 -13.37 2.86 16.05
N ARG A 135 -13.97 3.74 16.86
CA ARG A 135 -13.84 3.67 18.32
C ARG A 135 -14.48 2.42 18.92
N ARG A 136 -15.57 1.93 18.34
CA ARG A 136 -16.26 0.73 18.83
C ARG A 136 -15.56 -0.57 18.47
N ASP A 137 -14.96 -0.61 17.29
CA ASP A 137 -14.41 -1.83 16.72
C ASP A 137 -12.91 -2.01 17.03
N THR A 138 -12.27 -0.93 17.52
CA THR A 138 -10.85 -0.92 17.88
C THR A 138 -10.68 -0.09 19.15
N ASP A 139 -9.74 -0.47 20.01
CA ASP A 139 -9.32 0.35 21.15
C ASP A 139 -8.49 1.57 20.73
N GLY A 140 -8.45 1.85 19.44
CA GLY A 140 -7.68 2.94 18.85
C GLY A 140 -8.43 4.28 18.82
N PRO A 141 -7.75 5.35 18.40
CA PRO A 141 -8.36 6.65 18.21
C PRO A 141 -9.38 6.61 17.07
N PRO A 142 -10.43 7.46 17.13
CA PRO A 142 -11.50 7.45 16.14
C PRO A 142 -11.11 8.14 14.81
N THR A 143 -10.00 8.88 14.78
CA THR A 143 -9.58 9.67 13.63
C THR A 143 -8.17 9.31 13.17
N PHE A 144 -7.92 9.49 11.88
CA PHE A 144 -6.63 9.25 11.24
C PHE A 144 -5.49 10.06 11.88
N THR A 145 -5.75 11.29 12.30
CA THR A 145 -4.74 12.17 12.92
C THR A 145 -4.34 11.72 14.31
N GLY A 146 -5.24 11.02 15.01
CA GLY A 146 -5.04 10.55 16.37
C GLY A 146 -4.31 9.19 16.47
N ALA A 147 -4.16 8.46 15.36
CA ALA A 147 -3.50 7.16 15.38
C ALA A 147 -1.99 7.28 15.56
N SER A 148 -1.45 6.48 16.49
CA SER A 148 0.00 6.39 16.71
C SER A 148 0.67 5.52 15.65
N SER A 149 1.96 5.71 15.43
CA SER A 149 2.78 4.77 14.67
C SER A 149 3.11 3.52 15.49
N PHE A 150 3.60 2.46 14.86
CA PHE A 150 4.18 1.31 15.56
C PHE A 150 5.53 1.63 16.21
N ASP A 151 6.22 2.65 15.73
CA ASP A 151 7.43 3.16 16.35
C ASP A 151 7.26 4.65 16.70
N PRO A 152 6.65 4.97 17.85
CA PRO A 152 6.43 6.35 18.30
C PRO A 152 7.73 7.08 18.70
N SER A 153 8.85 6.37 18.80
CA SER A 153 10.16 7.00 19.02
C SER A 153 10.73 7.56 17.72
N MET A 154 10.33 7.03 16.58
CA MET A 154 10.79 7.43 15.25
C MET A 154 9.79 8.34 14.52
N PHE A 155 8.50 8.12 14.71
CA PHE A 155 7.43 8.81 13.96
C PHE A 155 6.48 9.55 14.90
N TYR A 156 6.14 10.78 14.53
CA TYR A 156 5.08 11.51 15.18
C TYR A 156 3.70 10.93 14.85
N ARG A 157 2.82 10.94 15.82
CA ARG A 157 1.38 11.03 15.57
C ARG A 157 1.08 12.41 14.94
N ILE A 158 0.15 12.49 14.00
CA ILE A 158 -0.13 13.73 13.27
C ILE A 158 -0.54 14.87 14.22
N ASP A 159 -1.38 14.55 15.21
CA ASP A 159 -1.82 15.54 16.21
C ASP A 159 -0.66 16.08 17.04
N ASP A 160 0.24 15.21 17.52
CA ASP A 160 1.41 15.65 18.30
C ASP A 160 2.38 16.49 17.45
N TYR A 161 2.55 16.11 16.18
CA TYR A 161 3.35 16.90 15.25
C TYR A 161 2.76 18.30 15.02
N ALA A 162 1.44 18.40 14.88
CA ALA A 162 0.78 19.69 14.73
C ALA A 162 0.93 20.57 16.00
N ASP A 163 0.88 19.96 17.20
CA ASP A 163 1.14 20.68 18.47
C ASP A 163 2.55 21.25 18.51
N ASP A 164 3.54 20.45 18.13
CA ASP A 164 4.94 20.86 18.14
C ASP A 164 5.24 21.90 17.04
N VAL A 165 4.64 21.78 15.86
CA VAL A 165 4.75 22.80 14.78
C VAL A 165 4.24 24.14 15.26
N VAL A 166 3.06 24.20 15.88
CA VAL A 166 2.48 25.45 16.40
C VAL A 166 3.33 26.05 17.54
N ALA A 167 3.90 25.18 18.36
CA ALA A 167 4.77 25.61 19.47
C ALA A 167 6.24 25.90 19.05
N GLY A 168 6.58 25.74 17.76
CA GLY A 168 7.94 25.93 17.25
C GLY A 168 8.95 24.90 17.76
N ARG A 169 8.50 23.71 18.15
CA ARG A 169 9.34 22.61 18.67
C ARG A 169 9.58 21.54 17.63
N ARG A 170 10.72 20.86 17.73
CA ARG A 170 11.04 19.63 16.97
C ARG A 170 11.95 18.75 17.83
N ASP A 171 11.65 17.46 17.90
CA ASP A 171 12.42 16.49 18.70
C ASP A 171 13.19 15.46 17.86
N GLY A 172 13.25 15.67 16.55
CA GLY A 172 14.01 14.80 15.63
C GLY A 172 13.22 13.61 15.06
N ARG A 173 11.99 13.37 15.49
CA ARG A 173 11.10 12.37 14.87
C ARG A 173 10.65 12.82 13.48
N TYR A 174 10.26 11.86 12.65
CA TYR A 174 9.70 12.14 11.32
C TYR A 174 8.25 12.63 11.44
N GLY A 175 8.00 13.82 10.90
CA GLY A 175 6.68 14.44 10.88
C GLY A 175 5.79 13.94 9.72
N ALA A 176 4.53 14.31 9.79
CA ALA A 176 3.53 13.94 8.78
C ALA A 176 3.86 14.46 7.37
N ASP A 177 4.50 15.59 7.26
CA ASP A 177 4.98 16.20 6.01
C ASP A 177 6.08 15.36 5.35
N VAL A 178 7.04 14.87 6.14
CA VAL A 178 8.11 13.96 5.67
C VAL A 178 7.54 12.63 5.20
N VAL A 179 6.63 12.05 5.98
CA VAL A 179 5.96 10.79 5.63
C VAL A 179 5.16 10.93 4.34
N ALA A 180 4.41 12.02 4.18
CA ALA A 180 3.69 12.32 2.94
C ALA A 180 4.66 12.40 1.75
N GLY A 181 5.79 13.09 1.90
CA GLY A 181 6.83 13.19 0.87
C GLY A 181 7.42 11.85 0.47
N TRP A 182 7.55 10.91 1.41
CA TRP A 182 8.00 9.55 1.08
C TRP A 182 6.98 8.78 0.24
N PHE A 183 5.69 8.88 0.56
CA PHE A 183 4.64 8.28 -0.26
C PHE A 183 4.61 8.86 -1.67
N GLU A 184 4.76 10.18 -1.80
CA GLU A 184 4.85 10.85 -3.12
C GLU A 184 6.06 10.33 -3.90
N THR A 185 7.24 10.27 -3.27
CA THR A 185 8.46 9.77 -3.91
C THR A 185 8.33 8.33 -4.39
N LEU A 186 7.70 7.46 -3.58
CA LEU A 186 7.46 6.06 -3.96
C LEU A 186 6.50 5.99 -5.16
N ALA A 187 5.42 6.77 -5.14
CA ALA A 187 4.46 6.81 -6.24
C ALA A 187 5.10 7.36 -7.52
N ASP A 188 5.82 8.49 -7.45
CA ASP A 188 6.53 9.09 -8.59
C ASP A 188 7.52 8.10 -9.23
N THR A 189 8.26 7.38 -8.39
CA THR A 189 9.24 6.40 -8.87
C THR A 189 8.54 5.21 -9.53
N ALA A 190 7.49 4.68 -8.90
CA ALA A 190 6.73 3.56 -9.44
C ALA A 190 6.10 3.91 -10.80
N GLU A 191 5.44 5.06 -10.91
CA GLU A 191 4.78 5.53 -12.12
C GLU A 191 5.78 5.81 -13.25
N ARG A 192 6.87 6.53 -12.95
CA ARG A 192 7.92 6.84 -13.93
C ARG A 192 8.55 5.57 -14.50
N ASP A 193 8.93 4.63 -13.65
CA ASP A 193 9.63 3.43 -14.08
C ASP A 193 8.67 2.42 -14.73
N LEU A 194 7.39 2.41 -14.34
CA LEU A 194 6.36 1.66 -15.06
C LEU A 194 6.13 2.21 -16.46
N ALA A 195 6.05 3.53 -16.61
CA ALA A 195 5.93 4.17 -17.94
C ALA A 195 7.12 3.83 -18.83
N LEU A 196 8.34 3.86 -18.28
CA LEU A 196 9.54 3.43 -18.99
C LEU A 196 9.47 1.95 -19.37
N ALA A 197 9.08 1.08 -18.46
CA ALA A 197 8.93 -0.36 -18.73
C ALA A 197 7.95 -0.62 -19.88
N ARG A 198 6.83 0.11 -19.93
CA ARG A 198 5.81 0.01 -20.98
C ARG A 198 6.38 0.34 -22.37
N THR A 199 7.31 1.28 -22.46
CA THR A 199 7.96 1.61 -23.75
C THR A 199 9.02 0.61 -24.18
N GLN A 200 9.55 -0.19 -23.24
CA GLN A 200 10.68 -1.10 -23.49
C GLN A 200 10.26 -2.57 -23.59
N VAL A 201 9.10 -2.94 -23.09
CA VAL A 201 8.59 -4.31 -23.18
C VAL A 201 8.21 -4.64 -24.63
N ALA A 202 8.48 -5.87 -25.05
CA ALA A 202 8.23 -6.29 -26.44
C ALA A 202 6.73 -6.29 -26.79
N ASP A 203 5.89 -6.67 -25.85
CA ASP A 203 4.44 -6.69 -25.99
C ASP A 203 3.77 -6.15 -24.71
N PRO A 204 3.31 -4.89 -24.71
CA PRO A 204 2.58 -4.31 -23.58
C PRO A 204 1.23 -4.98 -23.31
N SER A 205 0.70 -5.77 -24.26
CA SER A 205 -0.54 -6.52 -24.07
C SER A 205 -0.35 -7.89 -23.45
N ASP A 206 0.89 -8.34 -23.25
CA ASP A 206 1.19 -9.61 -22.58
C ASP A 206 0.52 -9.69 -21.21
N PRO A 207 -0.24 -10.75 -20.92
CA PRO A 207 -0.99 -10.84 -19.67
C PRO A 207 -0.13 -10.78 -18.39
N GLU A 208 1.12 -11.24 -18.43
CA GLU A 208 2.03 -11.16 -17.30
C GLU A 208 2.45 -9.71 -17.04
N PHE A 209 2.76 -8.95 -18.11
CA PHE A 209 3.08 -7.54 -17.98
C PHE A 209 1.85 -6.71 -17.55
N ARG A 210 0.67 -6.97 -18.13
CA ARG A 210 -0.57 -6.28 -17.75
C ARG A 210 -0.93 -6.48 -16.27
N ARG A 211 -0.77 -7.70 -15.72
CA ARG A 211 -1.00 -7.94 -14.28
C ARG A 211 -0.04 -7.12 -13.42
N LEU A 212 1.23 -7.08 -13.79
CA LEU A 212 2.24 -6.26 -13.13
C LEU A 212 1.90 -4.77 -13.22
N GLU A 213 1.55 -4.28 -14.40
CA GLU A 213 1.16 -2.89 -14.63
C GLU A 213 -0.01 -2.47 -13.73
N ILE A 214 -1.06 -3.29 -13.64
CA ILE A 214 -2.20 -3.06 -12.77
C ILE A 214 -1.76 -2.99 -11.30
N ASP A 215 -0.99 -3.96 -10.83
CA ASP A 215 -0.54 -4.01 -9.44
C ASP A 215 0.31 -2.79 -9.06
N VAL A 216 1.25 -2.40 -9.92
CA VAL A 216 2.08 -1.21 -9.69
C VAL A 216 1.24 0.05 -9.70
N THR A 217 0.30 0.19 -10.63
CA THR A 217 -0.60 1.34 -10.71
C THR A 217 -1.47 1.46 -9.45
N VAL A 218 -2.03 0.36 -8.96
CA VAL A 218 -2.80 0.34 -7.72
C VAL A 218 -1.95 0.77 -6.53
N GLN A 219 -0.74 0.23 -6.40
CA GLN A 219 0.16 0.58 -5.29
C GLN A 219 0.62 2.05 -5.37
N ALA A 220 0.94 2.57 -6.55
CA ALA A 220 1.28 3.98 -6.74
C ALA A 220 0.08 4.88 -6.39
N GLY A 221 -1.13 4.52 -6.84
CA GLY A 221 -2.36 5.21 -6.49
C GLY A 221 -2.62 5.25 -4.97
N LEU A 222 -2.37 4.13 -4.26
CA LEU A 222 -2.42 4.10 -2.79
C LEU A 222 -1.37 5.03 -2.17
N GLY A 223 -0.15 5.08 -2.72
CA GLY A 223 0.88 6.03 -2.29
C GLY A 223 0.41 7.48 -2.41
N ARG A 224 -0.19 7.84 -3.56
CA ARG A 224 -0.81 9.17 -3.76
C ARG A 224 -1.95 9.44 -2.78
N PHE A 225 -2.80 8.46 -2.57
CA PHE A 225 -3.91 8.54 -1.62
C PHE A 225 -3.41 8.82 -0.20
N PHE A 226 -2.45 8.03 0.30
CA PHE A 226 -1.92 8.20 1.65
C PHE A 226 -1.16 9.52 1.80
N ALA A 227 -0.36 9.93 0.80
CA ALA A 227 0.29 11.24 0.80
C ALA A 227 -0.73 12.38 0.97
N GLY A 228 -1.78 12.38 0.15
CA GLY A 228 -2.85 13.36 0.24
C GLY A 228 -3.58 13.33 1.59
N LYS A 229 -3.84 12.13 2.13
CA LYS A 229 -4.50 11.95 3.42
C LYS A 229 -3.64 12.44 4.60
N TYR A 230 -2.32 12.18 4.58
CA TYR A 230 -1.37 12.71 5.57
C TYR A 230 -1.31 14.25 5.53
N ARG A 231 -1.21 14.84 4.34
CA ARG A 231 -1.21 16.30 4.17
C ARG A 231 -2.53 16.92 4.64
N ALA A 232 -3.66 16.31 4.27
CA ALA A 232 -4.97 16.76 4.70
C ALA A 232 -5.14 16.68 6.22
N GLY A 233 -4.70 15.57 6.83
CA GLY A 233 -4.71 15.38 8.28
C GLY A 233 -3.88 16.42 9.02
N LEU A 234 -2.65 16.66 8.57
CA LEU A 234 -1.78 17.69 9.16
C LEU A 234 -2.38 19.09 9.04
N ALA A 235 -2.82 19.46 7.85
CA ALA A 235 -3.42 20.78 7.64
C ALA A 235 -4.68 20.97 8.48
N TYR A 236 -5.54 19.96 8.59
CA TYR A 236 -6.72 20.01 9.45
C TYR A 236 -6.35 20.10 10.93
N ALA A 237 -5.36 19.34 11.40
CA ALA A 237 -4.86 19.42 12.76
C ALA A 237 -4.29 20.81 13.11
N LEU A 238 -3.58 21.43 12.18
CA LEU A 238 -3.09 22.82 12.30
C LEU A 238 -4.24 23.82 12.35
N TYR A 239 -5.27 23.65 11.49
CA TYR A 239 -6.47 24.48 11.54
C TYR A 239 -7.16 24.41 12.90
N LEU A 240 -7.31 23.23 13.47
CA LEU A 240 -7.95 23.07 14.78
C LEU A 240 -7.23 23.84 15.90
N ARG A 241 -5.91 24.00 15.79
CA ARG A 241 -5.07 24.69 16.77
C ARG A 241 -4.98 26.21 16.54
N THR A 242 -4.83 26.62 15.30
CA THR A 242 -4.58 28.03 14.93
C THR A 242 -5.85 28.80 14.57
N LYS A 243 -6.91 28.09 14.15
CA LYS A 243 -8.12 28.66 13.53
C LYS A 243 -7.86 29.45 12.24
N ASP A 244 -6.66 29.33 11.66
CA ASP A 244 -6.34 29.93 10.37
C ASP A 244 -7.03 29.15 9.24
N ARG A 245 -7.90 29.83 8.50
CA ARG A 245 -8.66 29.26 7.39
C ARG A 245 -7.79 28.80 6.22
N ALA A 246 -6.58 29.30 6.10
CA ALA A 246 -5.64 28.83 5.07
C ALA A 246 -5.35 27.33 5.23
N TYR A 247 -5.14 26.87 6.46
CA TYR A 247 -4.95 25.44 6.74
C TYR A 247 -6.20 24.60 6.43
N LEU A 248 -7.40 25.14 6.66
CA LEU A 248 -8.62 24.40 6.29
C LEU A 248 -8.75 24.27 4.77
N GLN A 249 -8.42 25.31 4.01
CA GLN A 249 -8.42 25.26 2.55
C GLN A 249 -7.37 24.24 2.03
N GLU A 250 -6.18 24.25 2.63
CA GLU A 250 -5.14 23.27 2.31
C GLU A 250 -5.59 21.83 2.62
N ALA A 251 -6.25 21.60 3.77
CA ALA A 251 -6.78 20.30 4.13
C ALA A 251 -7.80 19.79 3.10
N VAL A 252 -8.74 20.63 2.66
CA VAL A 252 -9.72 20.28 1.63
C VAL A 252 -9.02 19.94 0.31
N SER A 253 -8.12 20.80 -0.16
CA SER A 253 -7.40 20.58 -1.42
C SER A 253 -6.53 19.30 -1.38
N ALA A 254 -5.89 19.02 -0.26
CA ALA A 254 -5.11 17.80 -0.09
C ALA A 254 -6.00 16.54 -0.09
N TYR A 255 -7.16 16.63 0.54
CA TYR A 255 -8.11 15.50 0.56
C TYR A 255 -8.76 15.28 -0.82
N GLU A 256 -9.04 16.34 -1.57
CA GLU A 256 -9.50 16.22 -2.97
C GLU A 256 -8.47 15.49 -3.84
N ARG A 257 -7.17 15.77 -3.66
CA ARG A 257 -6.10 15.01 -4.34
C ARG A 257 -6.07 13.53 -3.93
N ALA A 258 -6.25 13.24 -2.63
CA ALA A 258 -6.34 11.86 -2.15
C ALA A 258 -7.54 11.14 -2.79
N ARG A 259 -8.70 11.78 -2.80
CA ARG A 259 -9.92 11.24 -3.43
C ARG A 259 -9.73 11.00 -4.93
N ALA A 260 -9.09 11.91 -5.63
CA ALA A 260 -8.80 11.75 -7.06
C ALA A 260 -7.86 10.56 -7.32
N ALA A 261 -6.84 10.36 -6.48
CA ALA A 261 -5.96 9.20 -6.56
C ALA A 261 -6.73 7.87 -6.35
N TRP A 262 -7.64 7.85 -5.38
CA TRP A 262 -8.51 6.69 -5.17
C TRP A 262 -9.44 6.42 -6.37
N ALA A 263 -10.06 7.47 -6.93
CA ALA A 263 -10.88 7.35 -8.12
C ALA A 263 -10.10 6.77 -9.32
N GLY A 264 -8.84 7.17 -9.48
CA GLY A 264 -7.95 6.57 -10.49
C GLY A 264 -7.69 5.08 -10.27
N ILE A 265 -7.57 4.62 -9.01
CA ILE A 265 -7.48 3.18 -8.70
C ILE A 265 -8.76 2.47 -9.14
N VAL A 266 -9.92 3.02 -8.82
CA VAL A 266 -11.24 2.45 -9.21
C VAL A 266 -11.34 2.33 -10.72
N GLU A 267 -11.02 3.39 -11.47
CA GLU A 267 -11.06 3.41 -12.94
C GLU A 267 -10.20 2.30 -13.56
N VAL A 268 -9.00 2.07 -13.02
CA VAL A 268 -8.10 1.03 -13.52
C VAL A 268 -8.58 -0.38 -13.14
N THR A 269 -9.19 -0.54 -11.98
CA THR A 269 -9.54 -1.86 -11.43
C THR A 269 -10.93 -2.36 -11.83
N GLU A 270 -11.87 -1.45 -12.11
CA GLU A 270 -13.25 -1.79 -12.47
C GLU A 270 -13.35 -2.76 -13.66
N PRO A 271 -12.65 -2.56 -14.80
CA PRO A 271 -12.70 -3.49 -15.92
C PRO A 271 -11.89 -4.78 -15.69
N VAL A 272 -11.06 -4.83 -14.66
CA VAL A 272 -10.08 -5.89 -14.41
C VAL A 272 -10.64 -6.96 -13.47
N TYR A 273 -11.26 -6.53 -12.38
CA TYR A 273 -11.69 -7.43 -11.32
C TYR A 273 -13.21 -7.64 -11.33
N ARG A 274 -13.63 -8.78 -10.80
CA ARG A 274 -15.05 -9.05 -10.59
C ARG A 274 -15.61 -8.10 -9.53
N ALA A 275 -16.79 -7.55 -9.79
CA ALA A 275 -17.44 -6.61 -8.89
C ALA A 275 -17.82 -7.22 -7.53
N ASN A 276 -18.04 -8.54 -7.47
CA ASN A 276 -18.39 -9.23 -6.24
C ASN A 276 -17.31 -10.25 -5.87
N LEU A 277 -16.48 -9.88 -4.90
CA LEU A 277 -15.45 -10.74 -4.33
C LEU A 277 -15.76 -11.03 -2.86
N THR A 278 -15.53 -12.28 -2.46
CA THR A 278 -15.69 -12.71 -1.07
C THR A 278 -14.34 -13.13 -0.51
N PHE A 279 -13.92 -12.48 0.56
CA PHE A 279 -12.65 -12.74 1.24
C PHE A 279 -12.86 -13.19 2.69
N GLY A 280 -11.87 -13.92 3.22
CA GLY A 280 -11.81 -14.27 4.64
C GLY A 280 -12.66 -15.46 5.03
N THR A 281 -12.99 -15.51 6.33
CA THR A 281 -13.65 -16.65 6.98
C THR A 281 -15.15 -16.45 7.19
N GLY A 282 -15.66 -15.26 6.95
CA GLY A 282 -17.06 -14.88 7.10
C GLY A 282 -17.76 -14.60 5.78
N LEU A 283 -19.03 -14.25 5.85
CA LEU A 283 -19.83 -13.82 4.70
C LEU A 283 -19.54 -12.36 4.31
N THR A 284 -18.31 -11.92 4.42
CA THR A 284 -17.92 -10.58 3.98
C THR A 284 -17.81 -10.60 2.46
N GLY A 285 -18.91 -10.29 1.80
CA GLY A 285 -18.92 -9.96 0.40
C GLY A 285 -18.49 -8.51 0.21
N HIS A 286 -17.56 -8.27 -0.67
CA HIS A 286 -17.13 -6.92 -1.03
C HIS A 286 -17.48 -6.66 -2.48
N GLY A 287 -18.23 -5.59 -2.70
CA GLY A 287 -18.44 -5.05 -4.03
C GLY A 287 -17.18 -4.31 -4.50
N HIS A 288 -17.19 -3.95 -5.78
CA HIS A 288 -16.25 -3.00 -6.33
C HIS A 288 -16.60 -1.59 -5.80
N TRP A 289 -15.60 -0.78 -5.52
CA TRP A 289 -15.73 0.58 -4.96
C TRP A 289 -16.38 1.55 -5.94
#